data_96b59a283ae877c57648853f0c56d9c1
#
_entry.id   96b59a283ae877c57648853f0c56d9c1
#
_cell.length_a   1.000
_cell.length_b   1.000
_cell.length_c   1.000
_cell.angle_alpha   90.00
_cell.angle_beta   90.00
_cell.angle_gamma   90.00
#
_symmetry.space_group_name_H-M   'P 1'
#
loop_
_entity.id
_entity.type
_entity.pdbx_description
1 polymer ?
#
loop_
_entity_poly.entity_id
_entity_poly.type
_entity_poly.pdbx_seq_one_letter_code
_entity_poly.pdbx_strand_id
1 'polypeptide(L)'
;RQMCIRDRSSFAPNPIYFDPENIVKLAIEGGCNAVASTFGILGSVARKYAHKIPFLVKLNHNELLTYPNSYNQIVFGTVKEAWNMGAVAVGATIYFGSEQSRRQLVEIADAFEYAHELGMATVLWCYLRNSSFKKDGIDYSAAADLTGQANHLGVTIKADIIKQKLPENNGGFTAINFGKIDQKMYTE
;
A
#
# COMPACT_ATOMS: atom_id res chain seq x y z
N ARG A 1 1.44 -7.68 -8.58
CA ARG A 1 2.25 -8.87 -8.22
C ARG A 1 3.73 -8.55 -8.04
N GLN A 2 4.34 -7.76 -8.94
CA GLN A 2 5.77 -7.44 -8.87
C GLN A 2 6.15 -6.59 -7.64
N MET A 3 5.29 -5.66 -7.20
CA MET A 3 5.54 -4.88 -5.99
C MET A 3 5.57 -5.74 -4.71
N CYS A 4 4.68 -6.74 -4.61
CA CYS A 4 4.70 -7.67 -3.47
C CYS A 4 5.94 -8.58 -3.47
N ILE A 5 6.46 -8.92 -4.63
CA ILE A 5 7.69 -9.72 -4.77
C ILE A 5 8.90 -8.90 -4.31
N ARG A 6 8.98 -7.64 -4.70
CA ARG A 6 10.05 -6.73 -4.28
C ARG A 6 10.04 -6.49 -2.78
N ASP A 7 8.87 -6.25 -2.18
CA ASP A 7 8.73 -6.04 -0.74
C ASP A 7 9.13 -7.27 0.08
N ARG A 8 9.24 -8.43 -0.53
CA ARG A 8 9.67 -9.69 0.09
C ARG A 8 11.13 -10.05 -0.21
N SER A 9 11.95 -9.09 -0.65
CA SER A 9 13.35 -9.32 -0.99
C SER A 9 13.56 -10.43 -2.03
N SER A 10 12.61 -10.60 -2.94
CA SER A 10 12.62 -11.68 -3.94
C SER A 10 13.46 -11.34 -5.18
N PHE A 11 14.52 -10.57 -5.03
CA PHE A 11 15.44 -10.26 -6.13
C PHE A 11 16.38 -11.42 -6.45
N ALA A 12 16.63 -12.29 -5.47
CA ALA A 12 17.57 -13.40 -5.62
C ALA A 12 17.32 -14.32 -6.82
N PRO A 13 16.07 -14.63 -7.25
CA PRO A 13 15.85 -15.50 -8.40
C PRO A 13 16.19 -14.87 -9.74
N ASN A 14 16.25 -13.54 -9.84
CA ASN A 14 16.58 -12.87 -11.10
C ASN A 14 17.50 -11.66 -10.84
N PRO A 15 18.80 -11.81 -11.06
CA PRO A 15 19.81 -10.78 -10.81
C PRO A 15 19.59 -9.47 -11.58
N ILE A 16 18.85 -9.48 -12.68
CA ILE A 16 18.59 -8.28 -13.49
C ILE A 16 17.85 -7.20 -12.67
N TYR A 17 17.09 -7.61 -11.64
CA TYR A 17 16.34 -6.68 -10.79
C TYR A 17 17.14 -6.10 -9.63
N PHE A 18 18.41 -6.48 -9.46
CA PHE A 18 19.32 -5.80 -8.54
C PHE A 18 19.63 -4.37 -9.01
N ASP A 19 19.63 -4.15 -10.32
CA ASP A 19 19.71 -2.80 -10.87
C ASP A 19 18.31 -2.20 -10.99
N PRO A 20 17.99 -1.17 -10.18
CA PRO A 20 16.67 -0.54 -10.20
C PRO A 20 16.36 0.15 -11.55
N GLU A 21 17.37 0.47 -12.34
CA GLU A 21 17.22 1.03 -13.67
C GLU A 21 16.42 0.07 -14.59
N ASN A 22 16.64 -1.22 -14.45
CA ASN A 22 15.94 -2.22 -15.27
C ASN A 22 14.44 -2.29 -14.95
N ILE A 23 14.04 -1.99 -13.72
CA ILE A 23 12.62 -1.90 -13.35
C ILE A 23 11.97 -0.71 -14.04
N VAL A 24 12.66 0.43 -14.10
CA VAL A 24 12.16 1.64 -14.78
C VAL A 24 12.06 1.41 -16.28
N LYS A 25 13.07 0.79 -16.89
CA LYS A 25 13.05 0.42 -18.31
C LYS A 25 11.86 -0.48 -18.64
N LEU A 26 11.67 -1.52 -17.82
CA LEU A 26 10.54 -2.45 -17.98
C LEU A 26 9.19 -1.72 -17.90
N ALA A 27 9.06 -0.76 -16.99
CA ALA A 27 7.83 0.03 -16.87
C ALA A 27 7.57 0.91 -18.11
N ILE A 28 8.62 1.54 -18.63
CA ILE A 28 8.53 2.36 -19.87
C ILE A 28 8.16 1.47 -21.07
N GLU A 29 8.86 0.36 -21.25
CA GLU A 29 8.60 -0.60 -22.34
C GLU A 29 7.21 -1.23 -22.24
N GLY A 30 6.73 -1.46 -21.01
CA GLY A 30 5.39 -1.97 -20.74
C GLY A 30 4.28 -0.94 -20.83
N GLY A 31 4.57 0.32 -21.18
CA GLY A 31 3.58 1.39 -21.30
C GLY A 31 2.92 1.79 -19.98
N CYS A 32 3.64 1.66 -18.86
CA CYS A 32 3.12 2.09 -17.55
C CYS A 32 3.03 3.62 -17.45
N ASN A 33 2.03 4.10 -16.72
CA ASN A 33 1.82 5.53 -16.53
C ASN A 33 2.76 6.14 -15.47
N ALA A 34 3.26 5.33 -14.52
CA ALA A 34 4.19 5.76 -13.48
C ALA A 34 4.98 4.57 -12.91
N VAL A 35 6.09 4.89 -12.22
CA VAL A 35 6.86 3.92 -11.46
C VAL A 35 6.78 4.25 -9.97
N ALA A 36 6.42 3.27 -9.16
CA ALA A 36 6.38 3.39 -7.71
C ALA A 36 7.59 2.67 -7.08
N SER A 37 8.33 3.35 -6.23
CA SER A 37 9.41 2.74 -5.46
C SER A 37 9.71 3.49 -4.16
N THR A 38 10.73 3.05 -3.45
CA THR A 38 11.24 3.70 -2.23
C THR A 38 12.13 4.89 -2.57
N PHE A 39 12.39 5.75 -1.59
CA PHE A 39 13.25 6.94 -1.73
C PHE A 39 14.62 6.60 -2.31
N GLY A 40 15.31 5.62 -1.74
CA GLY A 40 16.67 5.27 -2.17
C GLY A 40 16.73 4.77 -3.61
N ILE A 41 15.77 3.98 -4.03
CA ILE A 41 15.71 3.47 -5.40
C ILE A 41 15.40 4.60 -6.38
N LEU A 42 14.36 5.38 -6.14
CA LEU A 42 14.02 6.48 -7.05
C LEU A 42 15.12 7.54 -7.10
N GLY A 43 15.75 7.85 -5.97
CA GLY A 43 16.89 8.76 -5.92
C GLY A 43 18.04 8.35 -6.84
N SER A 44 18.27 7.06 -7.02
CA SER A 44 19.35 6.57 -7.89
C SER A 44 19.03 6.66 -9.39
N VAL A 45 17.73 6.65 -9.78
CA VAL A 45 17.33 6.58 -11.19
C VAL A 45 16.58 7.80 -11.71
N ALA A 46 16.05 8.66 -10.82
CA ALA A 46 15.17 9.76 -11.17
C ALA A 46 15.78 10.72 -12.20
N ARG A 47 17.06 11.09 -12.06
CA ARG A 47 17.74 12.00 -12.99
C ARG A 47 17.74 11.50 -14.43
N LYS A 48 17.83 10.17 -14.62
CA LYS A 48 17.87 9.57 -15.97
C LYS A 48 16.49 9.44 -16.61
N TYR A 49 15.44 9.30 -15.80
CA TYR A 49 14.14 8.85 -16.30
C TYR A 49 12.95 9.74 -15.98
N ALA A 50 13.11 10.79 -15.13
CA ALA A 50 12.00 11.67 -14.77
C ALA A 50 11.32 12.36 -15.96
N HIS A 51 12.06 12.56 -17.06
CA HIS A 51 11.52 13.10 -18.31
C HIS A 51 10.78 12.06 -19.19
N LYS A 52 10.84 10.78 -18.83
CA LYS A 52 10.26 9.67 -19.58
C LYS A 52 9.05 9.06 -18.90
N ILE A 53 9.06 9.01 -17.57
CA ILE A 53 8.00 8.40 -16.78
C ILE A 53 7.90 9.08 -15.42
N PRO A 54 6.68 9.41 -14.95
CA PRO A 54 6.46 9.96 -13.62
C PRO A 54 6.86 8.98 -12.51
N PHE A 55 7.31 9.52 -11.38
CA PHE A 55 7.63 8.73 -10.20
C PHE A 55 6.64 8.94 -9.08
N LEU A 56 6.33 7.84 -8.38
CA LEU A 56 5.59 7.78 -7.14
C LEU A 56 6.51 7.26 -6.04
N VAL A 57 6.61 7.99 -4.94
CA VAL A 57 7.42 7.56 -3.79
C VAL A 57 6.54 6.88 -2.75
N LYS A 58 6.92 5.68 -2.35
CA LYS A 58 6.31 4.99 -1.23
C LYS A 58 6.95 5.48 0.07
N LEU A 59 6.14 6.15 0.93
CA LEU A 59 6.60 6.79 2.16
C LEU A 59 6.96 5.80 3.27
N ASN A 60 6.22 4.67 3.34
CA ASN A 60 6.39 3.70 4.40
C ASN A 60 6.72 2.31 3.87
N HIS A 61 7.34 1.51 4.71
CA HIS A 61 7.68 0.12 4.41
C HIS A 61 7.61 -0.73 5.67
N ASN A 62 7.43 -2.05 5.47
CA ASN A 62 7.52 -3.01 6.56
C ASN A 62 8.99 -3.28 6.90
N GLU A 63 9.31 -3.27 8.18
CA GLU A 63 10.60 -3.77 8.65
C GLU A 63 10.52 -5.30 8.66
N LEU A 64 11.26 -5.94 7.74
CA LEU A 64 11.12 -7.36 7.45
C LEU A 64 11.92 -8.27 8.38
N LEU A 65 12.86 -7.70 9.15
CA LEU A 65 13.71 -8.45 10.07
C LEU A 65 13.06 -8.66 11.44
N THR A 66 12.02 -7.89 11.76
CA THR A 66 11.26 -8.05 13.00
C THR A 66 10.47 -9.35 13.01
N TYR A 67 10.67 -10.17 14.02
CA TYR A 67 9.95 -11.41 14.20
C TYR A 67 9.40 -11.52 15.63
N PRO A 68 8.15 -11.94 15.82
CA PRO A 68 7.14 -12.16 14.77
C PRO A 68 6.72 -10.87 14.05
N ASN A 69 6.27 -11.00 12.80
CA ASN A 69 5.85 -9.84 12.01
C ASN A 69 4.61 -9.18 12.64
N SER A 70 4.75 -7.94 13.09
CA SER A 70 3.68 -7.15 13.72
C SER A 70 2.81 -6.37 12.73
N TYR A 71 3.00 -6.55 11.43
CA TYR A 71 2.34 -5.74 10.39
C TYR A 71 2.52 -4.23 10.60
N ASN A 72 3.72 -3.86 11.04
CA ASN A 72 4.08 -2.49 11.32
C ASN A 72 4.72 -1.82 10.10
N GLN A 73 4.01 -0.86 9.51
CA GLN A 73 4.56 0.00 8.47
C GLN A 73 5.26 1.18 9.14
N ILE A 74 6.50 1.44 8.75
CA ILE A 74 7.34 2.52 9.27
C ILE A 74 7.49 3.56 8.17
N VAL A 75 7.30 4.83 8.50
CA VAL A 75 7.54 5.95 7.59
C VAL A 75 9.04 6.23 7.53
N PHE A 76 9.62 6.17 6.33
CA PHE A 76 11.07 6.32 6.10
C PHE A 76 11.48 7.67 5.51
N GLY A 77 10.52 8.49 5.12
CA GLY A 77 10.80 9.81 4.56
C GLY A 77 9.56 10.67 4.52
N THR A 78 9.75 11.93 4.22
CA THR A 78 8.68 12.93 4.25
C THR A 78 8.09 13.19 2.86
N VAL A 79 6.86 13.67 2.82
CA VAL A 79 6.22 14.15 1.58
C VAL A 79 7.05 15.27 0.93
N LYS A 80 7.61 16.17 1.74
CA LYS A 80 8.46 17.26 1.24
C LYS A 80 9.71 16.75 0.54
N GLU A 81 10.33 15.70 1.07
CA GLU A 81 11.47 15.05 0.44
C GLU A 81 11.09 14.46 -0.92
N ALA A 82 9.96 13.72 -0.98
CA ALA A 82 9.44 13.17 -2.23
C ALA A 82 9.17 14.27 -3.28
N TRP A 83 8.55 15.36 -2.86
CA TRP A 83 8.28 16.52 -3.71
C TRP A 83 9.59 17.15 -4.23
N ASN A 84 10.59 17.33 -3.37
CA ASN A 84 11.91 17.87 -3.76
C ASN A 84 12.65 16.95 -4.75
N MET A 85 12.39 15.65 -4.72
CA MET A 85 12.92 14.69 -5.70
C MET A 85 12.20 14.75 -7.06
N GLY A 86 11.12 15.54 -7.18
CA GLY A 86 10.32 15.64 -8.38
C GLY A 86 9.28 14.52 -8.54
N ALA A 87 8.93 13.83 -7.46
CA ALA A 87 7.85 12.86 -7.50
C ALA A 87 6.49 13.56 -7.72
N VAL A 88 5.63 12.96 -8.54
CA VAL A 88 4.28 13.48 -8.82
C VAL A 88 3.23 12.93 -7.88
N ALA A 89 3.56 11.89 -7.15
CA ALA A 89 2.67 11.25 -6.21
C ALA A 89 3.45 10.65 -5.03
N VAL A 90 2.74 10.47 -3.92
CA VAL A 90 3.21 9.67 -2.80
C VAL A 90 2.27 8.51 -2.55
N GLY A 91 2.80 7.45 -1.96
CA GLY A 91 1.99 6.30 -1.63
C GLY A 91 2.38 5.70 -0.29
N ALA A 92 1.44 5.01 0.32
CA ALA A 92 1.65 4.34 1.59
C ALA A 92 0.86 3.04 1.68
N THR A 93 1.29 2.15 2.55
CA THR A 93 0.54 0.95 2.92
C THR A 93 -0.06 1.15 4.30
N ILE A 94 -1.33 0.81 4.45
CA ILE A 94 -1.96 0.63 5.76
C ILE A 94 -2.40 -0.82 5.89
N TYR A 95 -2.03 -1.44 7.00
CA TYR A 95 -2.50 -2.76 7.39
C TYR A 95 -3.72 -2.62 8.32
N PHE A 96 -4.89 -2.45 7.70
CA PHE A 96 -6.15 -2.29 8.42
C PHE A 96 -6.47 -3.52 9.26
N GLY A 97 -6.94 -3.29 10.46
CA GLY A 97 -7.26 -4.33 11.44
C GLY A 97 -6.06 -4.87 12.22
N SER A 98 -4.82 -4.48 11.90
CA SER A 98 -3.65 -4.78 12.72
C SER A 98 -3.61 -3.92 13.99
N GLU A 99 -2.81 -4.32 14.96
CA GLU A 99 -2.59 -3.54 16.18
C GLU A 99 -2.04 -2.13 15.90
N GLN A 100 -1.32 -1.97 14.78
CA GLN A 100 -0.72 -0.71 14.35
C GLN A 100 -1.62 0.13 13.44
N SER A 101 -2.81 -0.36 13.11
CA SER A 101 -3.73 0.27 12.15
C SER A 101 -4.06 1.73 12.51
N ARG A 102 -4.34 2.01 13.78
CA ARG A 102 -4.71 3.37 14.23
C ARG A 102 -3.57 4.36 14.04
N ARG A 103 -2.35 3.99 14.40
CA ARG A 103 -1.16 4.83 14.23
C ARG A 103 -0.90 5.09 12.74
N GLN A 104 -0.92 4.03 11.92
CA GLN A 104 -0.71 4.14 10.48
C GLN A 104 -1.77 5.04 9.83
N LEU A 105 -3.04 4.95 10.26
CA LEU A 105 -4.10 5.82 9.75
C LEU A 105 -3.81 7.30 9.98
N VAL A 106 -3.42 7.67 11.21
CA VAL A 106 -3.11 9.07 11.55
C VAL A 106 -1.91 9.57 10.75
N GLU A 107 -0.80 8.83 10.77
CA GLU A 107 0.42 9.20 10.06
C GLU A 107 0.20 9.41 8.55
N ILE A 108 -0.61 8.55 7.94
CA ILE A 108 -0.85 8.62 6.50
C ILE A 108 -1.91 9.67 6.15
N ALA A 109 -2.90 9.90 7.02
CA ALA A 109 -3.84 11.00 6.84
C ALA A 109 -3.13 12.35 6.79
N ASP A 110 -2.22 12.61 7.74
CA ASP A 110 -1.40 13.83 7.78
C ASP A 110 -0.50 13.95 6.54
N ALA A 111 0.13 12.84 6.14
CA ALA A 111 0.97 12.81 4.96
C ALA A 111 0.19 13.08 3.66
N PHE A 112 -1.01 12.52 3.52
CA PHE A 112 -1.84 12.72 2.32
C PHE A 112 -2.40 14.14 2.24
N GLU A 113 -2.78 14.73 3.39
CA GLU A 113 -3.17 16.14 3.44
C GLU A 113 -2.03 17.03 2.93
N TYR A 114 -0.83 16.86 3.45
CA TYR A 114 0.33 17.63 3.02
C TYR A 114 0.73 17.37 1.56
N ALA A 115 0.54 16.15 1.05
CA ALA A 115 0.76 15.84 -0.35
C ALA A 115 -0.18 16.65 -1.27
N HIS A 116 -1.46 16.75 -0.91
CA HIS A 116 -2.42 17.56 -1.65
C HIS A 116 -2.10 19.06 -1.60
N GLU A 117 -1.61 19.59 -0.48
CA GLU A 117 -1.12 20.98 -0.41
C GLU A 117 0.01 21.25 -1.41
N LEU A 118 0.85 20.26 -1.67
CA LEU A 118 1.95 20.34 -2.63
C LEU A 118 1.53 19.97 -4.08
N GLY A 119 0.25 19.67 -4.31
CA GLY A 119 -0.26 19.29 -5.62
C GLY A 119 0.12 17.88 -6.07
N MET A 120 0.46 17.00 -5.14
CA MET A 120 0.81 15.59 -5.40
C MET A 120 -0.41 14.70 -5.29
N ALA A 121 -0.50 13.67 -6.13
CA ALA A 121 -1.49 12.61 -5.97
C ALA A 121 -1.13 11.65 -4.84
N THR A 122 -2.14 10.98 -4.28
CA THR A 122 -1.98 10.04 -3.17
C THR A 122 -2.47 8.64 -3.53
N VAL A 123 -1.67 7.61 -3.20
CA VAL A 123 -1.97 6.21 -3.50
C VAL A 123 -1.90 5.37 -2.24
N LEU A 124 -3.01 4.72 -1.88
CA LEU A 124 -3.05 3.84 -0.72
C LEU A 124 -3.02 2.36 -1.12
N TRP A 125 -2.02 1.63 -0.62
CA TRP A 125 -2.06 0.17 -0.59
C TRP A 125 -2.88 -0.26 0.61
N CYS A 126 -4.12 -0.65 0.34
CA CYS A 126 -5.15 -0.93 1.31
C CYS A 126 -5.23 -2.44 1.58
N TYR A 127 -4.62 -2.90 2.66
CA TYR A 127 -4.59 -4.33 2.98
C TYR A 127 -5.13 -4.62 4.37
N LEU A 128 -5.97 -5.62 4.46
CA LEU A 128 -6.42 -6.16 5.74
C LEU A 128 -5.37 -7.12 6.30
N ARG A 129 -5.02 -6.93 7.58
CA ARG A 129 -4.08 -7.78 8.32
C ARG A 129 -4.52 -7.92 9.76
N ASN A 130 -5.15 -9.05 10.05
CA ASN A 130 -5.53 -9.43 11.41
C ASN A 130 -5.58 -10.96 11.47
N SER A 131 -5.01 -11.57 12.50
CA SER A 131 -5.05 -13.02 12.68
C SER A 131 -6.48 -13.55 12.81
N SER A 132 -7.38 -12.73 13.38
CA SER A 132 -8.80 -13.07 13.53
C SER A 132 -9.57 -13.11 12.20
N PHE A 133 -8.98 -12.63 11.10
CA PHE A 133 -9.58 -12.75 9.75
C PHE A 133 -9.39 -14.15 9.15
N LYS A 134 -8.70 -15.04 9.86
CA LYS A 134 -8.61 -16.45 9.50
C LYS A 134 -9.44 -17.29 10.47
N LYS A 135 -10.41 -17.99 9.93
CA LYS A 135 -11.31 -18.86 10.70
C LYS A 135 -11.56 -20.15 9.94
N ASP A 136 -11.48 -21.27 10.62
CA ASP A 136 -11.75 -22.61 10.06
C ASP A 136 -10.97 -22.91 8.76
N GLY A 137 -9.72 -22.44 8.69
CA GLY A 137 -8.83 -22.61 7.53
C GLY A 137 -9.07 -21.63 6.36
N ILE A 138 -10.08 -20.77 6.46
CA ILE A 138 -10.41 -19.77 5.43
C ILE A 138 -9.83 -18.41 5.81
N ASP A 139 -9.25 -17.71 4.83
CA ASP A 139 -8.71 -16.34 5.00
C ASP A 139 -9.70 -15.32 4.43
N TYR A 140 -10.40 -14.61 5.30
CA TYR A 140 -11.36 -13.55 4.95
C TYR A 140 -10.72 -12.18 4.69
N SER A 141 -9.40 -12.06 4.64
CA SER A 141 -8.72 -10.77 4.37
C SER A 141 -9.05 -10.17 3.00
N ALA A 142 -9.64 -10.94 2.10
CA ALA A 142 -10.12 -10.48 0.80
C ALA A 142 -11.65 -10.42 0.71
N ALA A 143 -12.38 -10.66 1.81
CA ALA A 143 -13.84 -10.59 1.82
C ALA A 143 -14.33 -9.21 1.36
N ALA A 144 -15.33 -9.17 0.47
CA ALA A 144 -15.81 -7.94 -0.15
C ALA A 144 -16.34 -6.92 0.87
N ASP A 145 -17.05 -7.37 1.88
CA ASP A 145 -17.57 -6.56 2.97
C ASP A 145 -16.45 -5.94 3.83
N LEU A 146 -15.42 -6.72 4.18
CA LEU A 146 -14.26 -6.22 4.94
C LEU A 146 -13.38 -5.28 4.11
N THR A 147 -13.10 -5.63 2.86
CA THR A 147 -12.31 -4.78 1.97
C THR A 147 -13.04 -3.49 1.61
N GLY A 148 -14.37 -3.53 1.51
CA GLY A 148 -15.20 -2.35 1.33
C GLY A 148 -15.06 -1.34 2.47
N GLN A 149 -15.01 -1.81 3.72
CA GLN A 149 -14.75 -0.91 4.87
C GLN A 149 -13.34 -0.33 4.85
N ALA A 150 -12.34 -1.12 4.53
CA ALA A 150 -10.98 -0.60 4.40
C ALA A 150 -10.87 0.45 3.29
N ASN A 151 -11.57 0.27 2.17
CA ASN A 151 -11.65 1.27 1.11
C ASN A 151 -12.33 2.55 1.57
N HIS A 152 -13.44 2.43 2.32
CA HIS A 152 -14.11 3.59 2.89
C HIS A 152 -13.16 4.42 3.78
N LEU A 153 -12.37 3.76 4.62
CA LEU A 153 -11.34 4.43 5.42
C LEU A 153 -10.26 5.07 4.53
N GLY A 154 -9.85 4.41 3.44
CA GLY A 154 -8.92 4.97 2.47
C GLY A 154 -9.44 6.25 1.81
N VAL A 155 -10.70 6.28 1.42
CA VAL A 155 -11.36 7.50 0.91
C VAL A 155 -11.44 8.57 1.99
N THR A 156 -11.74 8.19 3.23
CA THR A 156 -11.84 9.12 4.36
C THR A 156 -10.52 9.86 4.63
N ILE A 157 -9.38 9.20 4.45
CA ILE A 157 -8.06 9.83 4.58
C ILE A 157 -7.56 10.46 3.27
N LYS A 158 -8.45 10.71 2.32
CA LYS A 158 -8.17 11.43 1.07
C LYS A 158 -7.20 10.70 0.13
N ALA A 159 -7.25 9.36 0.04
CA ALA A 159 -6.53 8.65 -1.00
C ALA A 159 -7.20 8.85 -2.36
N ASP A 160 -6.46 9.34 -3.36
CA ASP A 160 -6.95 9.49 -4.73
C ASP A 160 -7.08 8.14 -5.44
N ILE A 161 -6.15 7.23 -5.15
CA ILE A 161 -6.13 5.89 -5.73
C ILE A 161 -5.99 4.87 -4.60
N ILE A 162 -6.86 3.87 -4.61
CA ILE A 162 -6.81 2.74 -3.68
C ILE A 162 -6.44 1.46 -4.43
N LYS A 163 -5.36 0.83 -4.00
CA LYS A 163 -4.94 -0.48 -4.46
C LYS A 163 -5.25 -1.52 -3.40
N GLN A 164 -6.03 -2.53 -3.76
CA GLN A 164 -6.35 -3.66 -2.88
C GLN A 164 -6.27 -4.99 -3.62
N LYS A 165 -6.47 -6.09 -2.89
CA LYS A 165 -6.69 -7.40 -3.48
C LYS A 165 -8.07 -7.43 -4.17
N LEU A 166 -8.23 -8.29 -5.16
CA LEU A 166 -9.55 -8.58 -5.71
C LEU A 166 -10.47 -9.09 -4.59
N PRO A 167 -11.65 -8.50 -4.41
CA PRO A 167 -12.56 -8.91 -3.35
C PRO A 167 -13.22 -10.27 -3.67
N GLU A 168 -13.50 -11.02 -2.62
CA GLU A 168 -14.18 -12.29 -2.66
C GLU A 168 -15.52 -12.17 -1.94
N ASN A 169 -16.60 -12.64 -2.56
CA ASN A 169 -17.91 -12.67 -1.92
C ASN A 169 -18.05 -13.93 -1.05
N ASN A 170 -17.42 -13.91 0.12
CA ASN A 170 -17.36 -15.07 1.03
C ASN A 170 -17.91 -14.78 2.43
N GLY A 171 -18.55 -13.62 2.65
CA GLY A 171 -19.27 -13.30 3.87
C GLY A 171 -18.36 -13.09 5.09
N GLY A 172 -17.34 -12.25 4.96
CA GLY A 172 -16.34 -12.01 6.01
C GLY A 172 -16.93 -11.52 7.34
N PHE A 173 -17.85 -10.57 7.34
CA PHE A 173 -18.49 -10.09 8.57
C PHE A 173 -19.24 -11.20 9.30
N THR A 174 -20.03 -11.98 8.60
CA THR A 174 -20.79 -13.09 9.17
C THR A 174 -19.87 -14.15 9.75
N ALA A 175 -18.80 -14.51 9.02
CA ALA A 175 -17.86 -15.54 9.43
C ALA A 175 -17.04 -15.14 10.66
N ILE A 176 -16.55 -13.88 10.69
CA ILE A 176 -15.67 -13.38 11.74
C ILE A 176 -16.43 -12.95 12.97
N ASN A 177 -17.68 -12.50 12.79
CA ASN A 177 -18.60 -12.07 13.87
C ASN A 177 -17.93 -11.11 14.88
N PHE A 178 -17.36 -10.01 14.37
CA PHE A 178 -16.81 -8.95 15.19
C PHE A 178 -17.92 -8.22 15.94
N GLY A 179 -18.05 -8.56 17.23
CA GLY A 179 -19.00 -7.90 18.08
C GLY A 179 -20.46 -8.19 17.73
N LYS A 180 -21.37 -7.43 18.31
CA LYS A 180 -22.82 -7.59 18.14
C LYS A 180 -23.29 -6.89 16.85
N ILE A 181 -22.80 -7.34 15.69
CA ILE A 181 -23.34 -6.86 14.42
C ILE A 181 -24.71 -7.52 14.25
N ASP A 182 -25.75 -6.72 14.10
CA ASP A 182 -27.07 -7.23 13.80
C ASP A 182 -27.05 -7.93 12.44
N GLN A 183 -27.17 -9.25 12.45
CA GLN A 183 -27.15 -10.07 11.24
C GLN A 183 -28.23 -9.66 10.24
N LYS A 184 -29.31 -9.03 10.68
CA LYS A 184 -30.37 -8.54 9.80
C LYS A 184 -29.91 -7.46 8.82
N MET A 185 -28.81 -6.75 9.12
CA MET A 185 -28.24 -5.76 8.21
C MET A 185 -27.55 -6.36 6.99
N TYR A 186 -27.37 -7.68 6.94
CA TYR A 186 -26.64 -8.38 5.87
C TYR A 186 -27.48 -9.44 5.15
N THR A 187 -28.76 -9.54 5.45
CA THR A 187 -29.69 -10.52 4.85
C THR A 187 -30.70 -9.90 3.88
N GLU A 188 -30.61 -8.59 3.66
CA GLU A 188 -31.29 -7.84 2.59
C GLU A 188 -30.23 -7.49 1.52
#